data_f680bed6dd56202a1eda24a1f82d6e02
#
_entry.id   f680bed6dd56202a1eda24a1f82d6e02
#
_cell.length_a   1.000
_cell.length_b   1.000
_cell.length_c   1.000
_cell.angle_alpha   90.00
_cell.angle_beta   90.00
_cell.angle_gamma   90.00
#
_symmetry.space_group_name_H-M   'P 1'
#
loop_
_entity.id
_entity.type
_entity.pdbx_description
1 polymer ?
#
loop_
_entity_poly.entity_id
_entity_poly.type
_entity_poly.pdbx_seq_one_letter_code
_entity_poly.pdbx_strand_id
1 'polypeptide(L)'
;MKGKARLTLARVCAVLLTLVCLLTVIYMQGVTLVPWWKPMLVGAAVAIPASLRLGGRFGALVGIRGKWIGIVAGAVSIVVVVMALFYSANYFINASGHPEAGQKAAVTRVYRKQQHRTRRVGRRFSARGEPYWVYRMDVRFDDGYVKTLSIQPDVYNRVSRGDSIVVPVRRGCLGLRIINPAEISYDFKCTGHGRNRYFGRSRHR
;
A
#
# COMPACT_ATOMS: atom_id res chain seq x y z
N MET A 1 -26.51 23.63 -25.77
CA MET A 1 -25.94 23.65 -24.40
C MET A 1 -25.74 22.25 -23.78
N LYS A 2 -26.62 21.26 -24.03
CA LYS A 2 -26.53 19.89 -23.46
C LYS A 2 -25.24 19.13 -23.77
N GLY A 3 -24.61 19.31 -24.94
CA GLY A 3 -23.37 18.60 -25.31
C GLY A 3 -22.14 19.02 -24.52
N LYS A 4 -21.97 20.33 -24.24
CA LYS A 4 -20.83 20.83 -23.45
C LYS A 4 -20.90 20.34 -21.99
N ALA A 5 -22.08 20.32 -21.39
CA ALA A 5 -22.27 19.82 -20.03
C ALA A 5 -21.93 18.32 -19.91
N ARG A 6 -22.34 17.49 -20.88
CA ARG A 6 -22.01 16.05 -20.94
C ARG A 6 -20.49 15.81 -21.06
N LEU A 7 -19.80 16.60 -21.89
CA LEU A 7 -18.35 16.48 -22.06
C LEU A 7 -17.61 16.87 -20.76
N THR A 8 -18.04 17.94 -20.09
CA THR A 8 -17.46 18.37 -18.81
C THR A 8 -17.67 17.30 -17.74
N LEU A 9 -18.87 16.71 -17.65
CA LEU A 9 -19.18 15.64 -16.72
C LEU A 9 -18.28 14.40 -16.98
N ALA A 10 -18.13 13.98 -18.24
CA ALA A 10 -17.28 12.86 -18.60
C ALA A 10 -15.80 13.09 -18.20
N ARG A 11 -15.30 14.31 -18.35
CA ARG A 11 -13.94 14.71 -17.89
C ARG A 11 -13.79 14.56 -16.39
N VAL A 12 -14.72 15.11 -15.63
CA VAL A 12 -14.68 15.02 -14.17
C VAL A 12 -14.74 13.57 -13.72
N CYS A 13 -15.63 12.75 -14.30
CA CYS A 13 -15.72 11.34 -13.99
C CYS A 13 -14.43 10.56 -14.31
N ALA A 14 -13.79 10.85 -15.45
CA ALA A 14 -12.53 10.20 -15.83
C ALA A 14 -11.39 10.53 -14.85
N VAL A 15 -11.27 11.79 -14.45
CA VAL A 15 -10.26 12.23 -13.47
C VAL A 15 -10.53 11.62 -12.09
N LEU A 16 -11.78 11.64 -11.62
CA LEU A 16 -12.15 11.03 -10.35
C LEU A 16 -11.90 9.52 -10.33
N LEU A 17 -12.26 8.82 -11.40
CA LEU A 17 -12.00 7.38 -11.53
C LEU A 17 -10.50 7.08 -11.44
N THR A 18 -9.67 7.84 -12.17
CA THR A 18 -8.21 7.66 -12.13
C THR A 18 -7.65 7.93 -10.73
N LEU A 19 -8.17 8.95 -10.04
CA LEU A 19 -7.77 9.26 -8.67
C LEU A 19 -8.15 8.15 -7.69
N VAL A 20 -9.38 7.63 -7.76
CA VAL A 20 -9.82 6.50 -6.93
C VAL A 20 -8.96 5.26 -7.20
N CYS A 21 -8.70 4.93 -8.48
CA CYS A 21 -7.81 3.83 -8.84
C CYS A 21 -6.40 4.03 -8.26
N LEU A 22 -5.85 5.23 -8.32
CA LEU A 22 -4.53 5.55 -7.75
C LEU A 22 -4.49 5.34 -6.24
N LEU A 23 -5.50 5.81 -5.52
CA LEU A 23 -5.61 5.60 -4.07
C LEU A 23 -5.73 4.11 -3.73
N THR A 24 -6.50 3.35 -4.53
CA THR A 24 -6.60 1.89 -4.39
C THR A 24 -5.24 1.21 -4.59
N VAL A 25 -4.47 1.59 -5.61
CA VAL A 25 -3.13 1.05 -5.85
C VAL A 25 -2.20 1.33 -4.67
N ILE A 26 -2.17 2.56 -4.16
CA ILE A 26 -1.33 2.95 -3.02
C ILE A 26 -1.69 2.13 -1.78
N TYR A 27 -2.98 1.99 -1.49
CA TYR A 27 -3.46 1.21 -0.34
C TYR A 27 -3.10 -0.28 -0.48
N MET A 28 -3.43 -0.89 -1.62
CA MET A 28 -3.19 -2.32 -1.88
C MET A 28 -1.71 -2.67 -1.94
N GLN A 29 -0.85 -1.78 -2.43
CA GLN A 29 0.60 -1.95 -2.38
C GLN A 29 1.12 -1.98 -0.94
N GLY A 30 0.49 -1.23 -0.03
CA GLY A 30 0.78 -1.31 1.40
C GLY A 30 0.52 -2.69 2.00
N VAL A 31 -0.48 -3.40 1.50
CA VAL A 31 -0.95 -4.70 2.02
C VAL A 31 -0.32 -5.89 1.30
N THR A 32 0.18 -5.73 0.08
CA THR A 32 0.78 -6.82 -0.72
C THR A 32 2.29 -6.91 -0.55
N LEU A 33 2.83 -8.15 -0.61
CA LEU A 33 4.27 -8.45 -0.57
C LEU A 33 4.84 -8.61 -1.99
N VAL A 34 4.56 -7.63 -2.86
CA VAL A 34 5.03 -7.68 -4.25
C VAL A 34 5.78 -6.39 -4.56
N PRO A 35 6.96 -6.48 -5.20
CA PRO A 35 7.66 -5.29 -5.70
C PRO A 35 6.75 -4.53 -6.68
N TRP A 36 6.64 -3.23 -6.50
CA TRP A 36 5.75 -2.35 -7.27
C TRP A 36 5.97 -2.40 -8.78
N TRP A 37 7.19 -2.71 -9.23
CA TRP A 37 7.55 -2.75 -10.64
C TRP A 37 6.92 -3.92 -11.40
N LYS A 38 6.64 -5.07 -10.74
CA LYS A 38 6.01 -6.24 -11.40
C LYS A 38 4.61 -5.93 -11.95
N PRO A 39 3.64 -5.46 -11.14
CA PRO A 39 2.34 -5.08 -11.68
C PRO A 39 2.40 -3.85 -12.59
N MET A 40 3.39 -2.97 -12.43
CA MET A 40 3.62 -1.86 -13.33
C MET A 40 4.01 -2.33 -14.73
N LEU A 41 4.86 -3.36 -14.86
CA LEU A 41 5.22 -3.93 -16.16
C LEU A 41 4.00 -4.53 -16.87
N VAL A 42 3.14 -5.26 -16.13
CA VAL A 42 1.89 -5.78 -16.69
C VAL A 42 1.00 -4.64 -17.16
N GLY A 43 0.85 -3.60 -16.34
CA GLY A 43 0.10 -2.40 -16.70
C GLY A 43 0.65 -1.70 -17.95
N ALA A 44 1.98 -1.56 -18.04
CA ALA A 44 2.63 -0.94 -19.19
C ALA A 44 2.47 -1.74 -20.47
N ALA A 45 2.56 -3.08 -20.41
CA ALA A 45 2.36 -3.96 -21.58
C ALA A 45 0.96 -3.81 -22.19
N VAL A 46 -0.06 -3.54 -21.36
CA VAL A 46 -1.43 -3.28 -21.84
C VAL A 46 -1.61 -1.83 -22.26
N ALA A 47 -1.05 -0.88 -21.49
CA ALA A 47 -1.26 0.55 -21.68
C ALA A 47 -0.59 1.10 -22.96
N ILE A 48 0.60 0.60 -23.30
CA ILE A 48 1.34 1.11 -24.48
C ILE A 48 0.52 0.92 -25.76
N PRO A 49 0.11 -0.30 -26.16
CA PRO A 49 -0.66 -0.49 -27.38
C PRO A 49 -2.05 0.17 -27.31
N ALA A 50 -2.70 0.16 -26.15
CA ALA A 50 -3.98 0.82 -25.98
C ALA A 50 -3.88 2.35 -26.12
N SER A 51 -2.85 2.97 -25.57
CA SER A 51 -2.66 4.42 -25.63
C SER A 51 -2.27 4.90 -27.02
N LEU A 52 -1.53 4.12 -27.81
CA LEU A 52 -1.22 4.43 -29.19
C LEU A 52 -2.48 4.49 -30.06
N ARG A 53 -3.47 3.58 -29.78
CA ARG A 53 -4.74 3.56 -30.52
C ARG A 53 -5.76 4.59 -30.03
N LEU A 54 -5.83 4.83 -28.72
CA LEU A 54 -6.87 5.63 -28.07
C LEU A 54 -6.39 7.01 -27.61
N GLY A 55 -5.08 7.27 -27.62
CA GLY A 55 -4.48 8.44 -27.00
C GLY A 55 -4.98 9.79 -27.55
N GLY A 56 -5.24 9.86 -28.85
CA GLY A 56 -5.84 11.05 -29.45
C GLY A 56 -7.26 11.33 -28.93
N ARG A 57 -8.08 10.28 -28.76
CA ARG A 57 -9.44 10.39 -28.18
C ARG A 57 -9.40 10.71 -26.70
N PHE A 58 -8.48 10.11 -25.97
CA PHE A 58 -8.31 10.38 -24.54
C PHE A 58 -7.85 11.84 -24.30
N GLY A 59 -6.88 12.33 -25.06
CA GLY A 59 -6.44 13.74 -24.99
C GLY A 59 -7.56 14.73 -25.27
N ALA A 60 -8.38 14.46 -26.27
CA ALA A 60 -9.56 15.26 -26.57
C ALA A 60 -10.61 15.19 -25.45
N LEU A 61 -10.81 14.03 -24.86
CA LEU A 61 -11.74 13.82 -23.75
C LEU A 61 -11.31 14.59 -22.49
N VAL A 62 -10.03 14.60 -22.16
CA VAL A 62 -9.50 15.33 -20.99
C VAL A 62 -9.25 16.82 -21.29
N GLY A 63 -9.31 17.24 -22.56
CA GLY A 63 -9.12 18.63 -22.97
C GLY A 63 -7.64 19.04 -23.09
N ILE A 64 -6.75 18.08 -23.21
CA ILE A 64 -5.31 18.30 -23.39
C ILE A 64 -5.04 18.65 -24.86
N ARG A 65 -4.44 19.83 -25.09
CA ARG A 65 -4.06 20.32 -26.41
C ARG A 65 -2.70 19.80 -26.83
N GLY A 66 -2.58 18.58 -27.20
CA GLY A 66 -1.29 18.01 -27.64
C GLY A 66 -1.40 16.51 -27.80
N LYS A 67 -1.17 16.01 -29.00
CA LYS A 67 -1.28 14.58 -29.32
C LYS A 67 -0.39 13.72 -28.40
N TRP A 68 0.86 14.11 -28.24
CA TRP A 68 1.83 13.36 -27.42
C TRP A 68 1.48 13.40 -25.93
N ILE A 69 1.10 14.57 -25.41
CA ILE A 69 0.71 14.71 -24.01
C ILE A 69 -0.57 13.89 -23.73
N GLY A 70 -1.52 13.87 -24.67
CA GLY A 70 -2.71 13.05 -24.58
C GLY A 70 -2.41 11.55 -24.57
N ILE A 71 -1.45 11.09 -25.38
CA ILE A 71 -1.00 9.69 -25.40
C ILE A 71 -0.36 9.31 -24.06
N VAL A 72 0.56 10.14 -23.56
CA VAL A 72 1.24 9.87 -22.28
C VAL A 72 0.26 9.88 -21.11
N ALA A 73 -0.62 10.87 -21.03
CA ALA A 73 -1.63 10.95 -19.99
C ALA A 73 -2.59 9.74 -20.05
N GLY A 74 -2.97 9.31 -21.26
CA GLY A 74 -3.77 8.12 -21.49
C GLY A 74 -3.05 6.86 -21.02
N ALA A 75 -1.77 6.70 -21.37
CA ALA A 75 -0.96 5.56 -20.96
C ALA A 75 -0.87 5.46 -19.42
N VAL A 76 -0.53 6.57 -18.76
CA VAL A 76 -0.46 6.60 -17.27
C VAL A 76 -1.80 6.24 -16.64
N SER A 77 -2.91 6.79 -17.15
CA SER A 77 -4.23 6.48 -16.62
C SER A 77 -4.59 5.00 -16.80
N ILE A 78 -4.29 4.41 -17.97
CA ILE A 78 -4.53 2.98 -18.22
C ILE A 78 -3.68 2.10 -17.31
N VAL A 79 -2.38 2.43 -17.12
CA VAL A 79 -1.49 1.71 -16.17
C VAL A 79 -2.10 1.70 -14.78
N VAL A 80 -2.54 2.86 -14.29
CA VAL A 80 -3.13 2.99 -12.95
C VAL A 80 -4.41 2.14 -12.82
N VAL A 81 -5.29 2.17 -13.82
CA VAL A 81 -6.53 1.36 -13.82
C VAL A 81 -6.21 -0.12 -13.85
N VAL A 82 -5.30 -0.56 -14.72
CA VAL A 82 -4.91 -1.99 -14.82
C VAL A 82 -4.26 -2.45 -13.51
N MET A 83 -3.39 -1.66 -12.90
CA MET A 83 -2.81 -1.97 -11.59
C MET A 83 -3.88 -2.05 -10.50
N ALA A 84 -4.84 -1.13 -10.48
CA ALA A 84 -5.94 -1.16 -9.51
C ALA A 84 -6.79 -2.43 -9.66
N LEU A 85 -7.14 -2.80 -10.89
CA LEU A 85 -7.88 -4.05 -11.17
C LEU A 85 -7.06 -5.27 -10.78
N PHE A 86 -5.78 -5.32 -11.10
CA PHE A 86 -4.88 -6.43 -10.78
C PHE A 86 -4.78 -6.64 -9.25
N TYR A 87 -4.53 -5.60 -8.49
CA TYR A 87 -4.48 -5.69 -7.04
C TYR A 87 -5.83 -6.03 -6.42
N SER A 88 -6.92 -5.41 -6.92
CA SER A 88 -8.27 -5.68 -6.43
C SER A 88 -8.68 -7.13 -6.71
N ALA A 89 -8.43 -7.63 -7.92
CA ALA A 89 -8.70 -9.02 -8.26
C ALA A 89 -7.93 -9.98 -7.33
N ASN A 90 -6.64 -9.71 -7.10
CA ASN A 90 -5.84 -10.53 -6.20
C ASN A 90 -6.32 -10.50 -4.74
N TYR A 91 -6.85 -9.36 -4.29
CA TYR A 91 -7.31 -9.19 -2.91
C TYR A 91 -8.69 -9.80 -2.65
N PHE A 92 -9.65 -9.53 -3.56
CA PHE A 92 -11.05 -9.93 -3.38
C PHE A 92 -11.34 -11.36 -3.84
N ILE A 93 -10.65 -11.84 -4.89
CA ILE A 93 -10.82 -13.20 -5.38
C ILE A 93 -9.82 -14.08 -4.60
N ASN A 94 -10.27 -14.63 -3.49
CA ASN A 94 -9.43 -15.49 -2.66
C ASN A 94 -9.37 -16.90 -3.28
N ALA A 95 -8.19 -17.35 -3.68
CA ALA A 95 -8.02 -18.67 -4.31
C ALA A 95 -8.14 -19.83 -3.32
N SER A 96 -7.89 -19.58 -2.04
CA SER A 96 -7.98 -20.58 -0.98
C SER A 96 -8.46 -19.91 0.30
N GLY A 97 -9.67 -20.19 0.73
CA GLY A 97 -10.30 -19.60 1.92
C GLY A 97 -9.60 -19.86 3.26
N HIS A 98 -8.36 -20.36 3.24
CA HIS A 98 -7.59 -20.64 4.45
C HIS A 98 -6.43 -19.66 4.64
N PRO A 99 -6.21 -19.14 5.85
CA PRO A 99 -4.96 -18.45 6.17
C PRO A 99 -3.81 -19.45 5.96
N GLU A 100 -2.82 -19.08 5.15
CA GLU A 100 -1.61 -19.89 5.05
C GLU A 100 -0.91 -19.97 6.40
N ALA A 101 -0.22 -21.08 6.62
CA ALA A 101 0.69 -21.23 7.74
C ALA A 101 1.62 -20.02 7.78
N GLY A 102 1.72 -19.37 8.95
CA GLY A 102 2.46 -18.13 9.09
C GLY A 102 3.87 -18.24 8.50
N GLN A 103 4.25 -17.29 7.67
CA GLN A 103 5.56 -17.25 7.04
C GLN A 103 6.58 -16.70 8.04
N LYS A 104 7.70 -17.39 8.19
CA LYS A 104 8.83 -16.89 8.99
C LYS A 104 9.46 -15.69 8.32
N ALA A 105 9.78 -14.67 9.11
CA ALA A 105 10.47 -13.48 8.64
C ALA A 105 11.47 -13.02 9.71
N ALA A 106 12.66 -12.63 9.29
CA ALA A 106 13.70 -12.13 10.18
C ALA A 106 13.57 -10.62 10.37
N VAL A 107 13.62 -10.15 11.61
CA VAL A 107 13.61 -8.74 11.94
C VAL A 107 14.97 -8.13 11.65
N THR A 108 15.04 -7.23 10.67
CA THR A 108 16.30 -6.57 10.29
C THR A 108 16.53 -5.27 11.06
N ARG A 109 15.45 -4.54 11.35
CA ARG A 109 15.53 -3.26 12.05
C ARG A 109 14.24 -2.97 12.80
N VAL A 110 14.37 -2.43 14.00
CA VAL A 110 13.25 -1.92 14.81
C VAL A 110 13.55 -0.46 15.16
N TYR A 111 12.62 0.45 14.89
CA TYR A 111 12.83 1.87 15.11
C TYR A 111 11.54 2.62 15.39
N ARG A 112 11.66 3.76 16.03
CA ARG A 112 10.55 4.69 16.26
C ARG A 112 10.77 5.96 15.47
N LYS A 113 9.72 6.50 14.89
CA LYS A 113 9.73 7.76 14.16
C LYS A 113 8.76 8.73 14.80
N GLN A 114 9.25 9.91 15.16
CA GLN A 114 8.38 10.98 15.64
C GLN A 114 7.62 11.58 14.46
N GLN A 115 6.32 11.67 14.58
CA GLN A 115 5.44 12.35 13.64
C GLN A 115 4.66 13.43 14.38
N HIS A 116 4.19 14.43 13.65
CA HIS A 116 3.35 15.49 14.21
C HIS A 116 1.95 15.39 13.64
N ARG A 117 0.95 15.52 14.50
CA ARG A 117 -0.42 15.68 14.02
C ARG A 117 -0.53 17.02 13.30
N THR A 118 -1.26 17.07 12.21
CA THR A 118 -1.58 18.32 11.55
C THR A 118 -2.79 18.92 12.23
N ARG A 119 -2.64 20.08 12.85
CA ARG A 119 -3.75 20.85 13.45
C ARG A 119 -4.17 21.94 12.48
N ARG A 120 -5.45 21.98 12.12
CA ARG A 120 -6.01 23.10 11.35
C ARG A 120 -6.06 24.34 12.25
N VAL A 121 -5.42 25.41 11.81
CA VAL A 121 -5.46 26.73 12.44
C VAL A 121 -6.13 27.66 11.45
N GLY A 122 -7.46 27.84 11.58
CA GLY A 122 -8.26 28.64 10.66
C GLY A 122 -8.59 27.94 9.32
N ARG A 123 -9.16 28.71 8.38
CA ARG A 123 -9.65 28.20 7.08
C ARG A 123 -8.53 27.80 6.09
N ARG A 124 -7.34 28.37 6.20
CA ARG A 124 -6.26 28.24 5.18
C ARG A 124 -4.91 27.75 5.72
N PHE A 125 -4.74 27.66 7.02
CA PHE A 125 -3.45 27.32 7.61
C PHE A 125 -3.54 26.04 8.42
N SER A 126 -2.52 25.18 8.24
CA SER A 126 -2.30 24.02 9.10
C SER A 126 -1.01 24.27 9.90
N ALA A 127 -1.09 24.13 11.22
CA ALA A 127 0.07 24.19 12.10
C ALA A 127 0.52 22.77 12.47
N ARG A 128 1.79 22.65 12.82
CA ARG A 128 2.35 21.44 13.38
C ARG A 128 1.74 21.23 14.77
N GLY A 129 0.95 20.17 14.91
CA GLY A 129 0.33 19.78 16.18
C GLY A 129 1.25 18.95 17.05
N GLU A 130 0.69 18.32 18.08
CA GLU A 130 1.42 17.52 19.05
C GLU A 130 2.21 16.39 18.38
N PRO A 131 3.46 16.15 18.84
CA PRO A 131 4.27 15.04 18.36
C PRO A 131 3.70 13.72 18.89
N TYR A 132 3.71 12.68 18.06
CA TYR A 132 3.40 11.30 18.46
C TYR A 132 4.41 10.34 17.87
N TRP A 133 4.62 9.21 18.55
CA TRP A 133 5.55 8.19 18.10
C TRP A 133 4.86 7.13 17.26
N VAL A 134 5.47 6.83 16.12
CA VAL A 134 5.09 5.69 15.27
C VAL A 134 6.21 4.67 15.35
N TYR A 135 5.86 3.46 15.75
CA TYR A 135 6.78 2.34 15.87
C TYR A 135 6.76 1.54 14.58
N ARG A 136 7.94 1.23 14.06
CA ARG A 136 8.12 0.52 12.80
C ARG A 136 9.15 -0.58 12.93
N MET A 137 8.95 -1.62 12.13
CA MET A 137 9.83 -2.77 12.05
C MET A 137 10.03 -3.16 10.59
N ASP A 138 11.29 -3.34 10.20
CA ASP A 138 11.64 -3.86 8.88
C ASP A 138 11.86 -5.37 9.01
N VAL A 139 11.09 -6.15 8.28
CA VAL A 139 11.16 -7.60 8.26
C VAL A 139 11.62 -8.08 6.90
N ARG A 140 12.53 -9.05 6.90
CA ARG A 140 13.01 -9.75 5.70
C ARG A 140 12.39 -11.14 5.65
N PHE A 141 11.71 -11.43 4.56
CA PHE A 141 11.18 -12.75 4.25
C PHE A 141 12.25 -13.65 3.62
N ASP A 142 12.02 -14.97 3.58
CA ASP A 142 12.95 -15.96 3.04
C ASP A 142 13.33 -15.72 1.57
N ASP A 143 12.43 -15.07 0.81
CA ASP A 143 12.68 -14.66 -0.58
C ASP A 143 13.53 -13.37 -0.71
N GLY A 144 14.06 -12.86 0.39
CA GLY A 144 14.86 -11.63 0.43
C GLY A 144 14.04 -10.33 0.37
N TYR A 145 12.71 -10.40 0.24
CA TYR A 145 11.88 -9.21 0.22
C TYR A 145 11.82 -8.55 1.60
N VAL A 146 12.06 -7.24 1.63
CA VAL A 146 12.01 -6.46 2.88
C VAL A 146 10.75 -5.61 2.90
N LYS A 147 10.00 -5.70 3.98
CA LYS A 147 8.78 -4.90 4.22
C LYS A 147 8.84 -4.17 5.54
N THR A 148 8.47 -2.89 5.52
CA THR A 148 8.28 -2.10 6.74
C THR A 148 6.86 -2.31 7.26
N LEU A 149 6.73 -2.75 8.50
CA LEU A 149 5.47 -2.95 9.21
C LEU A 149 5.32 -1.88 10.29
N SER A 150 4.10 -1.36 10.45
CA SER A 150 3.76 -0.55 11.62
C SER A 150 3.37 -1.49 12.75
N ILE A 151 3.96 -1.31 13.92
CA ILE A 151 3.76 -2.17 15.10
C ILE A 151 3.25 -1.36 16.27
N GLN A 152 2.61 -2.04 17.23
CA GLN A 152 2.19 -1.42 18.48
C GLN A 152 3.38 -1.22 19.44
N PRO A 153 3.29 -0.28 20.40
CA PRO A 153 4.34 -0.06 21.40
C PRO A 153 4.75 -1.31 22.17
N ASP A 154 3.77 -2.18 22.49
CA ASP A 154 4.00 -3.41 23.23
C ASP A 154 4.85 -4.42 22.45
N VAL A 155 4.61 -4.52 21.14
CA VAL A 155 5.39 -5.36 20.23
C VAL A 155 6.79 -4.78 20.06
N TYR A 156 6.91 -3.44 19.94
CA TYR A 156 8.20 -2.76 19.84
C TYR A 156 9.13 -3.06 21.03
N ASN A 157 8.57 -3.13 22.24
CA ASN A 157 9.35 -3.42 23.44
C ASN A 157 9.78 -4.89 23.59
N ARG A 158 9.11 -5.80 22.87
CA ARG A 158 9.36 -7.26 22.93
C ARG A 158 10.27 -7.76 21.82
N VAL A 159 10.29 -7.09 20.68
CA VAL A 159 11.00 -7.53 19.48
C VAL A 159 12.35 -6.84 19.37
N SER A 160 13.39 -7.62 19.11
CA SER A 160 14.75 -7.14 18.89
C SER A 160 15.23 -7.45 17.47
N ARG A 161 16.26 -6.73 17.03
CA ARG A 161 16.93 -7.03 15.76
C ARG A 161 17.50 -8.47 15.79
N GLY A 162 17.23 -9.24 14.74
CA GLY A 162 17.67 -10.64 14.62
C GLY A 162 16.62 -11.65 15.08
N ASP A 163 15.52 -11.21 15.69
CA ASP A 163 14.44 -12.13 16.06
C ASP A 163 13.74 -12.67 14.81
N SER A 164 13.25 -13.90 14.90
CA SER A 164 12.41 -14.52 13.89
C SER A 164 10.95 -14.41 14.34
N ILE A 165 10.13 -13.83 13.48
CA ILE A 165 8.69 -13.67 13.72
C ILE A 165 7.90 -14.46 12.69
N VAL A 166 6.70 -14.86 13.07
CA VAL A 166 5.75 -15.51 12.16
C VAL A 166 4.70 -14.49 11.76
N VAL A 167 4.65 -14.18 10.48
CA VAL A 167 3.70 -13.22 9.90
C VAL A 167 2.59 -13.99 9.20
N PRO A 168 1.31 -13.76 9.52
CA PRO A 168 0.20 -14.38 8.81
C PRO A 168 0.14 -13.81 7.39
N VAL A 169 0.34 -14.68 6.41
CA VAL A 169 0.32 -14.32 5.00
C VAL A 169 -0.78 -15.13 4.31
N ARG A 170 -1.61 -14.45 3.52
CA ARG A 170 -2.61 -15.07 2.65
C ARG A 170 -2.16 -15.00 1.21
N ARG A 171 -2.51 -16.01 0.40
CA ARG A 171 -2.34 -15.95 -1.05
C ARG A 171 -3.63 -15.49 -1.72
N GLY A 172 -3.53 -14.46 -2.56
CA GLY A 172 -4.62 -14.07 -3.45
C GLY A 172 -4.72 -14.99 -4.68
N CYS A 173 -5.74 -14.77 -5.52
CA CYS A 173 -6.00 -15.60 -6.69
C CYS A 173 -4.85 -15.62 -7.72
N LEU A 174 -4.07 -14.57 -7.80
CA LEU A 174 -2.89 -14.46 -8.65
C LEU A 174 -1.61 -15.00 -7.98
N GLY A 175 -1.74 -15.72 -6.86
CA GLY A 175 -0.62 -16.25 -6.09
C GLY A 175 0.21 -15.19 -5.35
N LEU A 176 -0.21 -13.92 -5.37
CA LEU A 176 0.49 -12.85 -4.67
C LEU A 176 0.18 -12.90 -3.18
N ARG A 177 1.23 -12.73 -2.37
CA ARG A 177 1.12 -12.74 -0.92
C ARG A 177 0.52 -11.44 -0.42
N ILE A 178 -0.46 -11.55 0.49
CA ILE A 178 -1.16 -10.45 1.11
C ILE A 178 -0.95 -10.54 2.61
N ILE A 179 -0.59 -9.42 3.23
CA ILE A 179 -0.53 -9.29 4.68
C ILE A 179 -1.73 -8.48 5.14
N ASN A 180 -2.45 -8.97 6.12
CA ASN A 180 -3.45 -8.18 6.79
C ASN A 180 -2.79 -7.38 7.93
N PRO A 181 -2.67 -6.03 7.80
CA PRO A 181 -2.03 -5.23 8.83
C PRO A 181 -2.72 -5.32 10.20
N ALA A 182 -4.03 -5.58 10.23
CA ALA A 182 -4.77 -5.73 11.47
C ALA A 182 -4.41 -7.03 12.21
N GLU A 183 -4.08 -8.09 11.51
CA GLU A 183 -3.67 -9.38 12.10
C GLU A 183 -2.22 -9.35 12.61
N ILE A 184 -1.37 -8.49 12.02
CA ILE A 184 0.02 -8.31 12.46
C ILE A 184 0.11 -7.76 13.89
N SER A 185 -0.90 -7.02 14.34
CA SER A 185 -0.93 -6.40 15.66
C SER A 185 -1.11 -7.37 16.82
N TYR A 186 -1.64 -8.60 16.58
CA TYR A 186 -2.13 -9.45 17.65
C TYR A 186 -1.45 -10.81 17.80
N ASP A 187 -0.73 -11.31 16.79
CA ASP A 187 -0.30 -12.73 16.78
C ASP A 187 1.19 -12.93 16.43
N PHE A 188 2.07 -12.10 16.99
CA PHE A 188 3.51 -12.35 16.87
C PHE A 188 3.94 -13.45 17.87
N LYS A 189 4.08 -14.68 17.38
CA LYS A 189 4.85 -15.70 18.09
C LYS A 189 6.34 -15.44 17.83
N CYS A 190 7.00 -14.76 18.77
CA CYS A 190 8.46 -14.66 18.76
C CYS A 190 9.03 -16.05 19.03
N THR A 191 9.58 -16.72 18.02
CA THR A 191 10.29 -18.01 18.16
C THR A 191 11.79 -17.76 18.35
N GLY A 192 12.17 -16.74 19.06
CA GLY A 192 13.57 -16.45 19.36
C GLY A 192 13.91 -16.81 20.82
N HIS A 193 15.14 -17.21 21.05
CA HIS A 193 15.74 -17.37 22.38
C HIS A 193 15.68 -16.03 23.13
N GLY A 194 14.49 -15.67 23.61
CA GLY A 194 14.27 -14.47 24.38
C GLY A 194 14.95 -14.58 25.72
N ARG A 195 15.97 -13.75 25.95
CA ARG A 195 16.35 -13.39 27.31
C ARG A 195 15.07 -12.95 28.02
N ASN A 196 14.59 -13.77 28.96
CA ASN A 196 13.56 -13.40 29.93
C ASN A 196 14.06 -12.19 30.73
N ARG A 197 13.82 -10.99 30.21
CA ARG A 197 13.89 -9.80 31.04
C ARG A 197 12.60 -9.74 31.84
N TYR A 198 12.63 -10.33 33.00
CA TYR A 198 11.66 -10.08 34.05
C TYR A 198 11.62 -8.57 34.31
N PHE A 199 10.62 -7.87 33.79
CA PHE A 199 10.29 -6.55 34.28
C PHE A 199 9.68 -6.73 35.67
N GLY A 200 10.51 -6.43 36.67
CA GLY A 200 10.07 -6.32 38.04
C GLY A 200 8.91 -5.32 38.11
N ARG A 201 7.78 -5.81 38.56
CA ARG A 201 6.64 -5.02 39.00
C ARG A 201 7.13 -4.12 40.13
N SER A 202 7.45 -2.85 39.83
CA SER A 202 7.58 -1.86 40.89
C SER A 202 6.17 -1.60 41.46
N ARG A 203 5.87 -2.25 42.59
CA ARG A 203 4.78 -1.84 43.48
C ARG A 203 5.16 -0.47 44.04
N HIS A 204 4.47 0.57 43.61
CA HIS A 204 4.41 1.80 44.40
C HIS A 204 3.43 1.56 45.55
N ARG A 205 4.00 1.66 46.75
CA ARG A 205 3.27 1.95 48.00
C ARG A 205 2.95 3.43 48.04
#